data_64e353c891262615e9e550c12f114fb9
#
_entry.id   64e353c891262615e9e550c12f114fb9
#
_cell.length_a   1.000
_cell.length_b   1.000
_cell.length_c   1.000
_cell.angle_alpha   90.00
_cell.angle_beta   90.00
_cell.angle_gamma   90.00
#
_symmetry.space_group_name_H-M   'P 1'
#
loop_
_entity.id
_entity.type
_entity.pdbx_description
1 polymer ?
#
loop_
_entity_poly.entity_id
_entity_poly.type
_entity_poly.pdbx_seq_one_letter_code
_entity_poly.pdbx_strand_id
1 'polypeptide(L)'
;MEFYIAQNSTLPVLKMELNFNGKSSIEDYNSILENSSIFFSMKSVVDGNAKILNKKGGFTNKIFVEPNAKEEYYLYYKFSLFDTNRIGRYEGEFTLISDEGTLLLPIKERLYINIVENLIRV
;
A
#
# COMPACT_ATOMS: atom_id res chain seq x y z
N MET A 1 0.29 -10.74 -3.21
CA MET A 1 -0.79 -9.78 -3.51
C MET A 1 -0.51 -9.11 -4.84
N GLU A 2 -1.49 -9.04 -5.69
CA GLU A 2 -1.38 -8.42 -7.01
C GLU A 2 -2.33 -7.23 -7.11
N PHE A 3 -1.81 -6.11 -7.51
CA PHE A 3 -2.58 -4.90 -7.76
C PHE A 3 -2.38 -4.47 -9.21
N TYR A 4 -3.46 -4.06 -9.88
CA TYR A 4 -3.43 -3.67 -11.29
C TYR A 4 -3.91 -2.24 -11.45
N ILE A 5 -3.18 -1.46 -12.24
CA ILE A 5 -3.55 -0.09 -12.59
C ILE A 5 -3.12 0.18 -14.03
N ALA A 6 -3.94 0.92 -14.77
CA ALA A 6 -3.60 1.28 -16.14
C ALA A 6 -2.53 2.36 -16.17
N GLN A 7 -1.69 2.32 -17.21
CA GLN A 7 -0.69 3.34 -17.46
C GLN A 7 -1.35 4.73 -17.54
N ASN A 8 -0.72 5.72 -16.93
CA ASN A 8 -1.20 7.10 -16.86
C ASN A 8 -2.54 7.25 -16.12
N SER A 9 -2.79 6.38 -15.15
CA SER A 9 -3.97 6.44 -14.30
C SER A 9 -3.59 6.71 -12.86
N THR A 10 -4.48 7.36 -12.13
CA THR A 10 -4.32 7.63 -10.69
C THR A 10 -5.29 6.81 -9.84
N LEU A 11 -6.21 6.13 -10.47
CA LEU A 11 -7.17 5.23 -9.83
C LEU A 11 -7.07 3.84 -10.43
N PRO A 12 -7.34 2.80 -9.67
CA PRO A 12 -7.80 2.80 -8.28
C PRO A 12 -6.69 3.15 -7.29
N VAL A 13 -7.08 3.55 -6.08
CA VAL A 13 -6.15 3.77 -4.97
C VAL A 13 -5.63 2.41 -4.50
N LEU A 14 -4.33 2.30 -4.33
CA LEU A 14 -3.74 1.08 -3.77
C LEU A 14 -4.12 0.98 -2.30
N LYS A 15 -4.73 -0.15 -1.92
CA LYS A 15 -5.06 -0.45 -0.53
C LYS A 15 -4.55 -1.83 -0.18
N MET A 16 -3.88 -1.92 0.96
CA MET A 16 -3.39 -3.18 1.50
C MET A 16 -3.98 -3.40 2.88
N GLU A 17 -4.69 -4.51 3.05
CA GLU A 17 -5.27 -4.86 4.34
C GLU A 17 -4.17 -5.22 5.33
N LEU A 18 -4.29 -4.67 6.54
CA LEU A 18 -3.41 -5.02 7.63
C LEU A 18 -3.94 -6.26 8.34
N ASN A 19 -3.21 -7.34 8.21
CA ASN A 19 -3.53 -8.58 8.87
C ASN A 19 -2.33 -9.02 9.72
N PHE A 20 -2.38 -8.68 11.00
CA PHE A 20 -1.37 -9.11 11.95
C PHE A 20 -1.81 -10.42 12.59
N ASN A 21 -1.80 -11.49 11.91
CA ASN A 21 -2.00 -12.87 12.42
C ASN A 21 -2.54 -13.00 13.85
N GLY A 22 -3.69 -12.37 14.12
CA GLY A 22 -4.60 -12.77 15.18
C GLY A 22 -4.24 -12.45 16.61
N LYS A 23 -3.23 -11.64 16.92
CA LYS A 23 -2.83 -11.48 18.33
C LYS A 23 -2.77 -10.05 18.85
N SER A 24 -2.94 -9.05 18.03
CA SER A 24 -2.99 -7.68 18.52
C SER A 24 -4.44 -7.23 18.63
N SER A 25 -4.75 -6.50 19.68
CA SER A 25 -6.06 -5.90 19.82
C SER A 25 -6.23 -4.76 18.82
N ILE A 26 -7.47 -4.45 18.49
CA ILE A 26 -7.81 -3.34 17.59
C ILE A 26 -7.23 -2.02 18.11
N GLU A 27 -7.17 -1.86 19.43
CA GLU A 27 -6.61 -0.67 20.06
C GLU A 27 -5.11 -0.52 19.79
N ASP A 28 -4.38 -1.63 19.74
CA ASP A 28 -2.94 -1.62 19.45
C ASP A 28 -2.67 -1.13 18.03
N TYR A 29 -3.51 -1.51 17.06
CA TYR A 29 -3.38 -1.04 15.68
C TYR A 29 -3.59 0.46 15.57
N ASN A 30 -4.64 0.99 16.17
CA ASN A 30 -4.90 2.41 16.18
C ASN A 30 -3.73 3.20 16.75
N SER A 31 -3.19 2.75 17.88
CA SER A 31 -2.07 3.41 18.52
C SER A 31 -0.84 3.44 17.61
N ILE A 32 -0.51 2.31 17.00
CA ILE A 32 0.62 2.22 16.07
C ILE A 32 0.43 3.12 14.86
N LEU A 33 -0.75 3.05 14.23
CA LEU A 33 -1.02 3.79 13.00
C LEU A 33 -1.10 5.30 13.22
N GLU A 34 -1.75 5.74 14.30
CA GLU A 34 -1.88 7.16 14.62
C GLU A 34 -0.55 7.83 14.94
N ASN A 35 0.39 7.06 15.50
CA ASN A 35 1.70 7.55 15.90
C ASN A 35 2.79 7.28 14.87
N SER A 36 2.44 6.78 13.71
CA SER A 36 3.39 6.45 12.65
C SER A 36 3.28 7.39 11.46
N SER A 37 4.43 7.68 10.86
CA SER A 37 4.50 8.23 9.51
C SER A 37 4.51 7.07 8.54
N ILE A 38 3.69 7.15 7.49
CA ILE A 38 3.49 6.06 6.54
C ILE A 38 4.01 6.48 5.18
N PHE A 39 4.90 5.66 4.62
CA PHE A 39 5.49 5.90 3.32
C PHE A 39 5.33 4.69 2.42
N PHE A 40 5.30 4.93 1.13
CA PHE A 40 5.24 3.88 0.12
C PHE A 40 6.43 3.99 -0.82
N SER A 41 6.99 2.83 -1.16
CA SER A 41 8.05 2.71 -2.16
C SER A 41 7.76 1.54 -3.08
N MET A 42 8.17 1.65 -4.34
CA MET A 42 8.15 0.50 -5.25
C MET A 42 9.33 0.54 -6.20
N LYS A 43 9.80 -0.66 -6.56
CA LYS A 43 10.91 -0.84 -7.48
C LYS A 43 10.52 -1.77 -8.62
N SER A 44 11.13 -1.58 -9.77
CA SER A 44 10.94 -2.48 -10.91
C SER A 44 11.48 -3.87 -10.59
N VAL A 45 10.68 -4.90 -10.89
CA VAL A 45 11.08 -6.29 -10.73
C VAL A 45 12.21 -6.63 -11.71
N VAL A 46 12.23 -6.00 -12.88
CA VAL A 46 13.20 -6.30 -13.95
C VAL A 46 14.59 -5.77 -13.63
N ASP A 47 14.70 -4.50 -13.26
CA ASP A 47 16.01 -3.84 -13.07
C ASP A 47 16.31 -3.44 -11.62
N GLY A 48 15.35 -3.56 -10.73
CA GLY A 48 15.51 -3.19 -9.33
C GLY A 48 15.54 -1.69 -9.05
N ASN A 49 15.32 -0.86 -10.06
CA ASN A 49 15.33 0.59 -9.89
C ASN A 49 14.06 1.08 -9.20
N ALA A 50 14.22 2.00 -8.25
CA ALA A 50 13.10 2.59 -7.56
C ALA A 50 12.30 3.51 -8.50
N LYS A 51 11.00 3.25 -8.59
CA LYS A 51 10.06 4.12 -9.30
C LYS A 51 9.45 5.13 -8.34
N ILE A 52 9.18 4.69 -7.12
CA ILE A 52 8.66 5.50 -6.03
C ILE A 52 9.57 5.23 -4.83
N LEU A 53 10.02 6.29 -4.18
CA LEU A 53 10.85 6.16 -2.99
C LEU A 53 10.30 7.03 -1.87
N ASN A 54 9.82 6.38 -0.80
CA ASN A 54 9.37 7.03 0.44
C ASN A 54 8.38 8.17 0.22
N LYS A 55 7.39 7.97 -0.62
CA LYS A 55 6.31 8.93 -0.80
C LYS A 55 5.22 8.69 0.23
N LYS A 56 4.59 9.77 0.67
CA LYS A 56 3.62 9.72 1.75
C LYS A 56 2.40 8.89 1.37
N GLY A 57 2.09 7.91 2.21
CA GLY A 57 0.85 7.15 2.19
C GLY A 57 -0.01 7.49 3.39
N GLY A 58 -0.98 6.65 3.68
CA GLY A 58 -1.86 6.84 4.82
C GLY A 58 -2.52 5.55 5.24
N PHE A 59 -3.41 5.65 6.21
CA PHE A 59 -4.21 4.51 6.63
C PHE A 59 -5.68 4.91 6.74
N THR A 60 -6.54 3.92 6.62
CA THR A 60 -7.97 4.08 6.83
C THR A 60 -8.52 2.86 7.53
N ASN A 61 -9.55 3.05 8.32
CA ASN A 61 -10.30 1.96 8.91
C ASN A 61 -11.67 1.88 8.25
N LYS A 62 -12.19 0.67 8.12
CA LYS A 62 -13.54 0.43 7.66
C LYS A 62 -14.32 -0.23 8.79
N ILE A 63 -15.29 0.49 9.30
CA ILE A 63 -16.19 -0.01 10.34
C ILE A 63 -17.43 -0.56 9.65
N PHE A 64 -17.69 -1.85 9.84
CA PHE A 64 -18.94 -2.46 9.39
C PHE A 64 -20.02 -2.23 10.45
N VAL A 65 -21.21 -1.83 10.01
CA VAL A 65 -22.34 -1.50 10.89
C VAL A 65 -23.05 -2.74 11.44
N GLU A 66 -22.67 -3.93 11.01
CA GLU A 66 -23.30 -5.18 11.42
C GLU A 66 -22.74 -5.68 12.77
N PRO A 67 -23.59 -6.31 13.61
CA PRO A 67 -23.21 -6.71 14.99
C PRO A 67 -22.27 -7.90 15.01
N ASN A 68 -21.25 -8.04 14.41
CA ASN A 68 -20.15 -8.99 14.44
C ASN A 68 -19.08 -8.59 13.42
N ALA A 69 -19.17 -7.35 12.92
CA ALA A 69 -18.23 -6.86 11.95
C ALA A 69 -16.89 -6.60 12.61
N LYS A 70 -15.84 -7.13 12.00
CA LYS A 70 -14.48 -6.84 12.41
C LYS A 70 -14.06 -5.50 11.82
N GLU A 71 -13.41 -4.69 12.62
CA GLU A 71 -12.75 -3.50 12.14
C GLU A 71 -11.59 -3.92 11.22
N GLU A 72 -11.58 -3.39 10.01
CA GLU A 72 -10.50 -3.65 9.04
C GLU A 72 -9.68 -2.39 8.88
N TYR A 73 -8.36 -2.54 8.91
CA TYR A 73 -7.42 -1.46 8.69
C TYR A 73 -6.71 -1.66 7.36
N TYR A 74 -6.57 -0.57 6.61
CA TYR A 74 -5.89 -0.58 5.33
C TYR A 74 -4.82 0.50 5.31
N LEU A 75 -3.65 0.14 4.77
CA LEU A 75 -2.69 1.12 4.32
C LEU A 75 -3.04 1.48 2.88
N TYR A 76 -2.88 2.74 2.51
CA TYR A 76 -3.16 3.16 1.15
C TYR A 76 -2.08 4.08 0.58
N TYR A 77 -1.99 4.07 -0.74
CA TYR A 77 -1.18 5.00 -1.50
C TYR A 77 -1.95 5.45 -2.73
N LYS A 78 -1.94 6.76 -2.98
CA LYS A 78 -2.57 7.37 -4.15
C LYS A 78 -1.49 7.63 -5.20
N PHE A 79 -1.59 6.95 -6.34
CA PHE A 79 -0.63 7.14 -7.42
C PHE A 79 -0.80 8.50 -8.09
N SER A 80 0.34 9.12 -8.44
CA SER A 80 0.37 10.26 -9.35
C SER A 80 0.48 9.76 -10.79
N LEU A 81 0.24 10.63 -11.77
CA LEU A 81 0.44 10.28 -13.19
C LEU A 81 1.88 9.85 -13.48
N PHE A 82 2.84 10.50 -12.85
CA PHE A 82 4.25 10.13 -13.01
C PHE A 82 4.53 8.72 -12.49
N ASP A 83 3.89 8.33 -11.38
CA ASP A 83 4.10 7.02 -10.77
C ASP A 83 3.70 5.87 -11.71
N THR A 84 2.70 6.09 -12.56
CA THR A 84 2.14 5.06 -13.44
C THR A 84 2.45 5.28 -14.91
N ASN A 85 3.42 6.14 -15.22
CA ASN A 85 3.72 6.48 -16.61
C ASN A 85 4.47 5.39 -17.38
N ARG A 86 4.95 4.35 -16.70
CA ARG A 86 5.74 3.28 -17.31
C ARG A 86 5.15 1.91 -17.03
N ILE A 87 4.81 1.20 -18.08
CA ILE A 87 4.31 -0.18 -18.00
C ILE A 87 5.37 -1.07 -17.36
N GLY A 88 4.94 -1.99 -16.53
CA GLY A 88 5.83 -2.96 -15.92
C GLY A 88 5.26 -3.56 -14.65
N ARG A 89 6.04 -4.48 -14.09
CA ARG A 89 5.76 -5.10 -12.80
C ARG A 89 6.72 -4.54 -11.76
N TYR A 90 6.14 -4.09 -10.66
CA TYR A 90 6.86 -3.46 -9.57
C TYR A 90 6.56 -4.18 -8.27
N GLU A 91 7.54 -4.20 -7.37
CA GLU A 91 7.35 -4.69 -6.01
C GLU A 91 7.24 -3.50 -5.08
N GLY A 92 6.16 -3.46 -4.30
CA GLY A 92 5.85 -2.36 -3.41
C GLY A 92 6.02 -2.70 -1.94
N GLU A 93 6.28 -1.66 -1.14
CA GLU A 93 6.48 -1.79 0.28
C GLU A 93 6.01 -0.55 1.00
N PHE A 94 5.29 -0.74 2.10
CA PHE A 94 4.94 0.33 3.01
C PHE A 94 5.93 0.36 4.17
N THR A 95 6.34 1.56 4.55
CA THR A 95 7.23 1.81 5.68
C THR A 95 6.49 2.63 6.72
N LEU A 96 6.38 2.12 7.92
CA LEU A 96 5.77 2.82 9.05
C LEU A 96 6.89 3.20 10.03
N ILE A 97 7.04 4.48 10.28
CA ILE A 97 8.08 5.00 11.16
C ILE A 97 7.42 5.64 12.38
N SER A 98 7.74 5.14 13.57
CA SER A 98 7.25 5.65 14.84
C SER A 98 8.40 5.79 15.82
N ASP A 99 8.12 6.33 17.01
CA ASP A 99 9.11 6.43 18.08
C ASP A 99 9.63 5.06 18.55
N GLU A 100 8.83 4.01 18.34
CA GLU A 100 9.21 2.64 18.70
C GLU A 100 10.08 1.94 17.68
N GLY A 101 10.15 2.47 16.47
CA GLY A 101 10.95 1.87 15.41
C GLY A 101 10.30 1.95 14.03
N THR A 102 10.80 1.12 13.14
CA THR A 102 10.38 1.06 11.74
C THR A 102 9.78 -0.30 11.44
N LEU A 103 8.59 -0.30 10.82
CA LEU A 103 7.91 -1.51 10.39
C LEU A 103 7.77 -1.50 8.88
N LEU A 104 8.24 -2.56 8.23
CA LEU A 104 8.11 -2.74 6.78
C LEU A 104 7.03 -3.78 6.48
N LEU A 105 6.12 -3.45 5.59
CA LEU A 105 4.99 -4.31 5.22
C LEU A 105 4.86 -4.41 3.70
N PRO A 106 4.50 -5.58 3.16
CA PRO A 106 4.18 -6.83 3.84
C PRO A 106 5.43 -7.58 4.30
N ILE A 107 5.31 -8.39 5.36
CA ILE A 107 6.47 -9.11 5.91
C ILE A 107 6.74 -10.40 5.15
N LYS A 108 5.73 -11.24 4.95
CA LYS A 108 5.87 -12.56 4.31
C LYS A 108 5.43 -12.58 2.86
N GLU A 109 4.28 -11.99 2.58
CA GLU A 109 3.78 -11.89 1.22
C GLU A 109 4.47 -10.75 0.50
N ARG A 110 4.52 -10.86 -0.82
CA ARG A 110 5.02 -9.76 -1.64
C ARG A 110 3.85 -9.00 -2.25
N LEU A 111 3.97 -7.70 -2.28
CA LEU A 111 3.00 -6.82 -2.93
C LEU A 111 3.52 -6.45 -4.31
N TYR A 112 2.82 -6.90 -5.36
CA TYR A 112 3.18 -6.54 -6.72
C TYR A 112 2.19 -5.54 -7.28
N ILE A 113 2.72 -4.52 -7.92
CA ILE A 113 1.96 -3.51 -8.64
C ILE A 113 2.22 -3.72 -10.13
N ASN A 114 1.15 -3.99 -10.88
CA ASN A 114 1.22 -4.23 -12.32
C ASN A 114 0.64 -3.02 -13.04
N ILE A 115 1.49 -2.26 -13.69
CA ILE A 115 1.07 -1.14 -14.54
C ILE A 115 0.89 -1.69 -15.93
N VAL A 116 -0.37 -1.70 -16.39
CA VAL A 116 -0.75 -2.33 -17.66
C VAL A 116 -1.01 -1.30 -18.74
N GLU A 117 -0.87 -1.71 -19.98
CA GLU A 117 -1.07 -0.85 -21.12
C GLU A 117 -2.51 -0.36 -21.23
N ASN A 118 -2.69 0.90 -21.59
CA ASN A 118 -4.00 1.44 -21.92
C ASN A 118 -4.54 0.77 -23.16
N LEU A 119 -5.85 0.46 -23.16
CA LEU A 119 -6.51 -0.11 -24.31
C LEU A 119 -6.55 0.88 -25.49
N ILE A 120 -6.72 2.15 -25.16
CA ILE A 120 -6.74 3.23 -26.17
C ILE A 120 -5.48 4.07 -25.99
N ARG A 121 -4.65 4.11 -27.02
CA ARG A 121 -3.47 4.97 -27.05
C ARG A 121 -3.85 6.33 -27.61
N VAL A 122 -3.57 7.34 -26.86
CA VAL A 122 -3.76 8.73 -27.28
C VAL A 122 -2.40 9.35 -27.57
#